data_5e17e4f240bb14ab9a04aae9117e363f
#
_entry.id   5e17e4f240bb14ab9a04aae9117e363f
#
_cell.length_a   1.000
_cell.length_b   1.000
_cell.length_c   1.000
_cell.angle_alpha   90.00
_cell.angle_beta   90.00
_cell.angle_gamma   90.00
#
_symmetry.space_group_name_H-M   'P 1'
#
loop_
_entity.id
_entity.type
_entity.pdbx_description
1 polymer ?
#
loop_
_entity_poly.entity_id
_entity_poly.type
_entity_poly.pdbx_seq_one_letter_code
_entity_poly.pdbx_strand_id
1 'polypeptide(L)'
;MLQIVPMAEKTEEAALLAKTEGAPDNGRVLVMTDSEETLGYVVVALEGDTLVFYGFSVSGQTDFTKAKPDPMTTFVLDTLMRSAASFGETNGMNHIRTAFPDFFDFFKQRGFAVAEDHAEAPMSLIVHYE
;
A
#
# COMPACT_ATOMS: atom_id res chain seq x y z
N MET A 1 -17.19 8.51 8.89
CA MET A 1 -16.56 9.15 7.74
C MET A 1 -15.27 8.42 7.36
N LEU A 2 -15.13 8.09 6.09
CA LEU A 2 -13.95 7.36 5.62
C LEU A 2 -12.72 8.28 5.59
N GLN A 3 -11.65 7.85 6.22
CA GLN A 3 -10.39 8.60 6.25
C GLN A 3 -9.21 7.67 6.03
N ILE A 4 -8.17 8.17 5.35
CA ILE A 4 -6.89 7.48 5.24
C ILE A 4 -5.82 8.47 5.66
N VAL A 5 -5.12 8.14 6.75
CA VAL A 5 -4.12 9.02 7.35
C VAL A 5 -2.89 8.22 7.74
N PRO A 6 -1.70 8.87 7.79
CA PRO A 6 -0.54 8.23 8.37
C PRO A 6 -0.81 7.86 9.82
N MET A 7 -0.31 6.70 10.25
CA MET A 7 -0.47 6.26 11.64
C MET A 7 0.24 7.25 12.57
N ALA A 8 -0.51 7.77 13.53
CA ALA A 8 -0.01 8.80 14.45
C ALA A 8 0.78 8.20 15.61
N GLU A 9 0.39 7.01 16.08
CA GLU A 9 1.04 6.35 17.21
C GLU A 9 2.30 5.63 16.73
N LYS A 10 3.47 6.19 17.05
CA LYS A 10 4.75 5.68 16.56
C LYS A 10 5.10 4.30 17.09
N THR A 11 4.66 3.96 18.29
CA THR A 11 4.90 2.64 18.87
C THR A 11 4.14 1.56 18.10
N GLU A 12 2.88 1.84 17.75
CA GLU A 12 2.07 0.93 16.95
C GLU A 12 2.62 0.80 15.53
N GLU A 13 3.05 1.91 14.93
CA GLU A 13 3.66 1.90 13.60
C GLU A 13 4.92 1.03 13.58
N ALA A 14 5.80 1.20 14.57
CA ALA A 14 7.02 0.40 14.67
C ALA A 14 6.69 -1.10 14.85
N ALA A 15 5.67 -1.43 15.62
CA ALA A 15 5.26 -2.83 15.80
C ALA A 15 4.75 -3.44 14.49
N LEU A 16 3.99 -2.70 13.71
CA LEU A 16 3.50 -3.17 12.41
C LEU A 16 4.64 -3.32 11.40
N LEU A 17 5.59 -2.38 11.38
CA LEU A 17 6.78 -2.48 10.52
C LEU A 17 7.60 -3.72 10.86
N ALA A 18 7.77 -4.02 12.16
CA ALA A 18 8.51 -5.18 12.60
C ALA A 18 7.85 -6.51 12.18
N LYS A 19 6.53 -6.53 12.05
CA LYS A 19 5.77 -7.71 11.60
C LYS A 19 5.74 -7.85 10.08
N THR A 20 6.06 -6.79 9.34
CA THR A 20 5.95 -6.78 7.89
C THR A 20 7.27 -7.23 7.29
N GLU A 21 7.25 -8.34 6.57
CA GLU A 21 8.46 -8.91 5.98
C GLU A 21 9.12 -7.91 5.03
N GLY A 22 10.40 -7.66 5.24
CA GLY A 22 11.21 -6.80 4.39
C GLY A 22 11.06 -5.30 4.64
N ALA A 23 10.10 -4.88 5.48
CA ALA A 23 9.88 -3.45 5.71
C ALA A 23 11.04 -2.82 6.49
N PRO A 24 11.56 -1.66 6.06
CA PRO A 24 12.63 -0.97 6.79
C PRO A 24 12.08 -0.26 8.03
N ASP A 25 12.96 0.04 8.98
CA ASP A 25 12.59 0.73 10.21
C ASP A 25 12.01 2.12 9.97
N ASN A 26 12.38 2.77 8.88
CA ASN A 26 11.88 4.09 8.51
C ASN A 26 10.65 4.05 7.60
N GLY A 27 10.03 2.89 7.47
CA GLY A 27 8.79 2.75 6.72
C GLY A 27 7.63 3.53 7.36
N ARG A 28 6.53 3.62 6.63
CA ARG A 28 5.33 4.32 7.09
C ARG A 28 4.11 3.43 6.92
N VAL A 29 3.15 3.61 7.81
CA VAL A 29 1.87 2.91 7.75
C VAL A 29 0.77 3.94 7.55
N LEU A 30 -0.06 3.71 6.52
CA LEU A 30 -1.26 4.50 6.27
C LEU A 30 -2.47 3.66 6.67
N VAL A 31 -3.36 4.23 7.46
CA VAL A 31 -4.50 3.52 8.05
C VAL A 31 -5.80 4.06 7.47
N MET A 32 -6.68 3.15 7.06
CA MET A 32 -8.03 3.49 6.62
C MET A 32 -9.01 3.24 7.76
N THR A 33 -9.75 4.27 8.14
CA THR A 33 -10.76 4.17 9.19
C THR A 33 -12.09 4.71 8.71
N ASP A 34 -13.16 4.22 9.33
CA ASP A 34 -14.50 4.77 9.14
C ASP A 34 -15.14 4.88 10.52
N SER A 35 -15.33 6.13 10.98
CA SER A 35 -15.96 6.42 12.29
C SER A 35 -15.32 5.62 13.43
N GLU A 36 -14.00 5.67 13.55
CA GLU A 36 -13.19 5.00 14.57
C GLU A 36 -12.94 3.50 14.32
N GLU A 37 -13.60 2.90 13.34
CA GLU A 37 -13.34 1.51 12.97
C GLU A 37 -12.20 1.45 11.96
N THR A 38 -11.18 0.62 12.22
CA THR A 38 -10.07 0.40 11.30
C THR A 38 -10.48 -0.63 10.25
N LEU A 39 -10.51 -0.21 8.99
CA LEU A 39 -10.86 -1.07 7.86
C LEU A 39 -9.65 -1.79 7.29
N GLY A 40 -8.48 -1.16 7.34
CA GLY A 40 -7.27 -1.73 6.82
C GLY A 40 -6.08 -0.79 6.95
N TYR A 41 -4.91 -1.26 6.51
CA TYR A 41 -3.71 -0.45 6.46
C TYR A 41 -2.81 -0.89 5.31
N VAL A 42 -1.87 -0.02 4.93
CA VAL A 42 -0.83 -0.32 3.95
C VAL A 42 0.51 0.10 4.52
N VAL A 43 1.53 -0.74 4.30
CA VAL A 43 2.91 -0.48 4.75
C VAL A 43 3.74 -0.11 3.54
N VAL A 44 4.38 1.07 3.60
CA VAL A 44 5.17 1.61 2.50
C VAL A 44 6.50 2.14 3.02
N ALA A 45 7.43 2.39 2.09
CA ALA A 45 8.65 3.13 2.39
C ALA A 45 8.99 4.03 1.21
N LEU A 46 9.65 5.15 1.49
CA LEU A 46 10.14 6.06 0.47
C LEU A 46 11.63 5.75 0.27
N GLU A 47 11.97 5.16 -0.88
CA GLU A 47 13.32 4.70 -1.19
C GLU A 47 13.82 5.37 -2.46
N GLY A 48 14.73 6.34 -2.32
CA GLY A 48 15.18 7.14 -3.45
C GLY A 48 14.03 7.97 -4.01
N ASP A 49 13.64 7.70 -5.25
CA ASP A 49 12.50 8.33 -5.91
C ASP A 49 11.30 7.39 -6.04
N THR A 50 11.32 6.26 -5.32
CA THR A 50 10.35 5.18 -5.46
C THR A 50 9.56 4.97 -4.18
N LEU A 51 8.25 4.91 -4.30
CA LEU A 51 7.37 4.45 -3.23
C LEU A 51 7.30 2.93 -3.32
N VAL A 52 7.71 2.24 -2.25
CA VAL A 52 7.73 0.77 -2.22
C VAL A 52 6.63 0.28 -1.29
N PHE A 53 5.79 -0.62 -1.80
CA PHE A 53 4.75 -1.29 -1.00
C PHE A 53 5.33 -2.55 -0.37
N TYR A 54 5.15 -2.71 0.93
CA TYR A 54 5.63 -3.87 1.68
C TYR A 54 4.49 -4.77 2.18
N GLY A 55 3.29 -4.23 2.34
CA GLY A 55 2.19 -5.04 2.77
C GLY A 55 0.87 -4.30 2.81
N PHE A 56 -0.21 -5.06 2.77
CA PHE A 56 -1.57 -4.56 2.96
C PHE A 56 -2.27 -5.42 4.00
N SER A 57 -3.20 -4.84 4.74
CA SER A 57 -4.12 -5.59 5.59
C SER A 57 -5.52 -5.04 5.40
N VAL A 58 -6.49 -5.95 5.26
CA VAL A 58 -7.91 -5.58 5.19
C VAL A 58 -8.66 -6.47 6.17
N SER A 59 -9.24 -5.86 7.20
CA SER A 59 -9.98 -6.56 8.26
C SER A 59 -9.16 -7.72 8.86
N GLY A 60 -7.85 -7.50 9.04
CA GLY A 60 -6.94 -8.49 9.59
C GLY A 60 -6.37 -9.50 8.59
N GLN A 61 -6.85 -9.51 7.37
CA GLN A 61 -6.31 -10.38 6.32
C GLN A 61 -5.06 -9.76 5.70
N THR A 62 -3.98 -10.53 5.64
CA THR A 62 -2.70 -10.08 5.06
C THR A 62 -2.23 -10.95 3.90
N ASP A 63 -2.88 -12.09 3.66
CA ASP A 63 -2.56 -13.02 2.57
C ASP A 63 -3.68 -12.98 1.54
N PHE A 64 -3.35 -12.57 0.33
CA PHE A 64 -4.31 -12.40 -0.76
C PHE A 64 -4.05 -13.37 -1.92
N THR A 65 -3.20 -14.40 -1.70
CA THR A 65 -2.81 -15.34 -2.76
C THR A 65 -3.84 -16.45 -2.99
N LYS A 66 -4.58 -16.83 -1.95
CA LYS A 66 -5.40 -18.07 -1.96
C LYS A 66 -6.80 -17.93 -2.49
N ALA A 67 -7.33 -16.72 -2.54
CA ALA A 67 -8.68 -16.48 -3.03
C ALA A 67 -8.76 -15.09 -3.63
N LYS A 68 -9.61 -14.93 -4.63
CA LYS A 68 -9.89 -13.59 -5.18
C LYS A 68 -10.55 -12.78 -4.07
N PRO A 69 -10.07 -11.56 -3.80
CA PRO A 69 -10.73 -10.69 -2.84
C PRO A 69 -12.17 -10.43 -3.26
N ASP A 70 -13.06 -10.31 -2.27
CA ASP A 70 -14.43 -9.88 -2.56
C ASP A 70 -14.45 -8.40 -2.97
N PRO A 71 -15.59 -7.87 -3.47
CA PRO A 71 -15.64 -6.48 -3.93
C PRO A 71 -15.28 -5.46 -2.85
N MET A 72 -15.64 -5.70 -1.59
CA MET A 72 -15.31 -4.78 -0.50
C MET A 72 -13.82 -4.79 -0.21
N THR A 73 -13.20 -5.97 -0.15
CA THR A 73 -11.76 -6.10 0.05
C THR A 73 -10.99 -5.43 -1.09
N THR A 74 -11.43 -5.64 -2.33
CA THR A 74 -10.83 -5.02 -3.51
C THR A 74 -10.92 -3.50 -3.43
N PHE A 75 -12.07 -2.97 -3.01
CA PHE A 75 -12.26 -1.53 -2.82
C PHE A 75 -11.29 -0.96 -1.80
N VAL A 76 -11.13 -1.62 -0.65
CA VAL A 76 -10.21 -1.16 0.40
C VAL A 76 -8.77 -1.21 -0.10
N LEU A 77 -8.35 -2.32 -0.75
CA LEU A 77 -7.00 -2.43 -1.31
C LEU A 77 -6.71 -1.34 -2.33
N ASP A 78 -7.65 -1.10 -3.26
CA ASP A 78 -7.48 -0.10 -4.31
C ASP A 78 -7.40 1.31 -3.71
N THR A 79 -8.25 1.61 -2.74
CA THR A 79 -8.27 2.92 -2.08
C THR A 79 -7.00 3.15 -1.29
N LEU A 80 -6.51 2.13 -0.57
CA LEU A 80 -5.25 2.21 0.16
C LEU A 80 -4.07 2.41 -0.80
N MET A 81 -4.04 1.68 -1.91
CA MET A 81 -2.99 1.79 -2.90
C MET A 81 -2.95 3.20 -3.51
N ARG A 82 -4.09 3.74 -3.90
CA ARG A 82 -4.16 5.08 -4.50
C ARG A 82 -3.81 6.18 -3.49
N SER A 83 -4.24 6.03 -2.24
CA SER A 83 -3.90 7.01 -1.19
C SER A 83 -2.42 6.97 -0.85
N ALA A 84 -1.83 5.78 -0.81
CA ALA A 84 -0.38 5.64 -0.60
C ALA A 84 0.39 6.24 -1.77
N ALA A 85 -0.10 6.07 -3.00
CA ALA A 85 0.51 6.69 -4.18
C ALA A 85 0.49 8.22 -4.07
N SER A 86 -0.64 8.81 -3.66
CA SER A 86 -0.73 10.26 -3.42
C SER A 86 0.24 10.72 -2.34
N PHE A 87 0.37 9.94 -1.27
CA PHE A 87 1.34 10.21 -0.20
C PHE A 87 2.77 10.22 -0.75
N GLY A 88 3.12 9.23 -1.59
CA GLY A 88 4.45 9.16 -2.20
C GLY A 88 4.69 10.33 -3.14
N GLU A 89 3.71 10.68 -3.96
CA GLU A 89 3.81 11.81 -4.89
C GLU A 89 4.04 13.12 -4.13
N THR A 90 3.29 13.35 -3.04
CA THR A 90 3.45 14.53 -2.19
C THR A 90 4.86 14.62 -1.60
N ASN A 91 5.52 13.48 -1.41
CA ASN A 91 6.88 13.40 -0.88
C ASN A 91 7.95 13.32 -1.99
N GLY A 92 7.59 13.61 -3.23
CA GLY A 92 8.55 13.71 -4.33
C GLY A 92 8.86 12.39 -5.03
N MET A 93 8.14 11.32 -4.73
CA MET A 93 8.33 10.04 -5.41
C MET A 93 7.70 10.08 -6.80
N ASN A 94 8.39 9.52 -7.78
CA ASN A 94 7.88 9.48 -9.17
C ASN A 94 7.70 8.06 -9.70
N HIS A 95 7.97 7.04 -8.87
CA HIS A 95 7.86 5.63 -9.22
C HIS A 95 7.17 4.86 -8.10
N ILE A 96 6.53 3.74 -8.45
CA ILE A 96 5.86 2.84 -7.49
C ILE A 96 6.36 1.43 -7.74
N ARG A 97 6.64 0.67 -6.67
CA ARG A 97 7.15 -0.69 -6.76
C ARG A 97 6.63 -1.54 -5.62
N THR A 98 6.43 -2.84 -5.90
CA THR A 98 6.25 -3.86 -4.87
C THR A 98 7.05 -5.11 -5.24
N ALA A 99 7.62 -5.79 -4.25
CA ALA A 99 8.34 -7.05 -4.42
C ALA A 99 7.55 -8.26 -3.89
N PHE A 100 6.31 -8.06 -3.45
CA PHE A 100 5.51 -9.13 -2.85
C PHE A 100 4.61 -9.79 -3.89
N PRO A 101 4.82 -11.09 -4.18
CA PRO A 101 4.04 -11.81 -5.21
C PRO A 101 2.53 -11.79 -4.96
N ASP A 102 2.12 -11.71 -3.70
CA ASP A 102 0.71 -11.64 -3.31
C ASP A 102 -0.06 -10.52 -4.01
N PHE A 103 0.66 -9.45 -4.39
CA PHE A 103 0.03 -8.27 -4.97
C PHE A 103 0.22 -8.15 -6.48
N PHE A 104 0.97 -9.07 -7.10
CA PHE A 104 1.30 -8.93 -8.53
C PHE A 104 0.05 -8.91 -9.41
N ASP A 105 -0.91 -9.81 -9.20
CA ASP A 105 -2.14 -9.81 -9.99
C ASP A 105 -2.96 -8.55 -9.77
N PHE A 106 -3.04 -8.09 -8.51
CA PHE A 106 -3.73 -6.87 -8.16
C PHE A 106 -3.14 -5.67 -8.89
N PHE A 107 -1.81 -5.54 -8.88
CA PHE A 107 -1.14 -4.43 -9.57
C PHE A 107 -1.21 -4.57 -11.09
N LYS A 108 -1.10 -5.78 -11.61
CA LYS A 108 -1.21 -6.02 -13.05
C LYS A 108 -2.54 -5.55 -13.62
N GLN A 109 -3.64 -5.79 -12.91
CA GLN A 109 -4.97 -5.35 -13.32
C GLN A 109 -5.08 -3.82 -13.38
N ARG A 110 -4.17 -3.11 -12.74
CA ARG A 110 -4.13 -1.64 -12.70
C ARG A 110 -3.08 -1.06 -13.63
N GLY A 111 -2.50 -1.88 -14.50
CA GLY A 111 -1.56 -1.43 -15.53
C GLY A 111 -0.09 -1.47 -15.13
N PHE A 112 0.25 -2.03 -13.97
CA PHE A 112 1.64 -2.17 -13.57
C PHE A 112 2.36 -3.19 -14.44
N ALA A 113 3.63 -2.94 -14.74
CA ALA A 113 4.50 -3.90 -15.38
C ALA A 113 4.96 -4.92 -14.35
N VAL A 114 4.67 -6.20 -14.57
CA VAL A 114 5.00 -7.29 -13.65
C VAL A 114 6.17 -8.09 -14.22
N ALA A 115 7.26 -8.16 -13.44
CA ALA A 115 8.42 -9.00 -13.72
C ALA A 115 8.41 -10.22 -12.79
N GLU A 116 9.46 -11.03 -12.81
CA GLU A 116 9.53 -12.24 -11.99
C GLU A 116 9.57 -11.94 -10.49
N ASP A 117 10.21 -10.85 -10.10
CA ASP A 117 10.49 -10.53 -8.69
C ASP A 117 9.87 -9.23 -8.21
N HIS A 118 9.17 -8.49 -9.08
CA HIS A 118 8.55 -7.23 -8.68
C HIS A 118 7.49 -6.79 -9.66
N ALA A 119 6.65 -5.84 -9.22
CA ALA A 119 5.75 -5.07 -10.07
C ALA A 119 6.09 -3.60 -9.91
N GLU A 120 6.06 -2.83 -10.99
CA GLU A 120 6.40 -1.41 -10.96
C GLU A 120 5.59 -0.58 -11.97
N ALA A 121 5.49 0.71 -11.68
CA ALA A 121 4.83 1.66 -12.58
C ALA A 121 5.34 3.08 -12.29
N PRO A 122 5.25 4.00 -13.28
CA PRO A 122 5.46 5.41 -12.98
C PRO A 122 4.32 5.93 -12.10
N MET A 123 4.62 6.91 -11.26
CA MET A 123 3.62 7.50 -10.37
C MET A 123 2.42 8.07 -11.14
N SER A 124 2.66 8.60 -12.34
CA SER A 124 1.63 9.18 -13.19
C SER A 124 0.56 8.18 -13.66
N LEU A 125 0.83 6.87 -13.55
CA LEU A 125 -0.18 5.85 -13.87
C LEU A 125 -1.33 5.88 -12.87
N ILE A 126 -1.04 6.16 -11.62
CA ILE A 126 -2.02 6.12 -10.52
C ILE A 126 -2.44 7.53 -10.11
N VAL A 127 -1.49 8.46 -10.01
CA VAL A 127 -1.77 9.84 -9.62
C VAL A 127 -1.87 10.70 -10.87
N HIS A 128 -3.06 11.24 -11.11
CA HIS A 128 -3.32 12.06 -12.30
C HIS A 128 -3.33 13.53 -11.93
N TYR A 129 -2.65 14.32 -12.72
CA TYR A 129 -2.62 15.77 -12.59
C TYR A 129 -3.59 16.39 -13.59
N GLU A 130 -4.37 17.31 -13.11
CA GLU A 130 -5.27 18.08 -13.97
C GLU A 130 -4.82 19.53 -14.10
#